data_9a2b19c4a14ad973151c669b520201f9
#
_entry.id   9a2b19c4a14ad973151c669b520201f9
#
_cell.length_a   1.000
_cell.length_b   1.000
_cell.length_c   1.000
_cell.angle_alpha   90.00
_cell.angle_beta   90.00
_cell.angle_gamma   90.00
#
_symmetry.space_group_name_H-M   'P 1'
#
loop_
_entity.id
_entity.type
_entity.pdbx_description
1 polymer ?
#
loop_
_entity_poly.entity_id
_entity_poly.type
_entity_poly.pdbx_seq_one_letter_code
_entity_poly.pdbx_strand_id
1 'polypeptide(L)'
;MKDLFLKRKQEFRKECLGYLRYVLNDHFVLFLLVLLGFLAYQYNQLLQHFPENRFPILILIGMISILLLLWGGIATYLEAPDKLFLLVAEEEVREHIQKQSLISFIFWVSVQTLFLLLFAPLFLAMGLGLPVFGVYLLVLGIVKYVIFRQKSSNFFLGNGLDWDYVIAQESKRKQFLLRFFALFTQVKGISNSIKRRAYLDFILKGVQKVPGKIWQNLYLRSYLRNGDLFALSLRLIILSLTALIFIEQSWIAVAIVILFNYLLLFQLLALYHAFDYQYLTQLFPVGKGQKEKGLKEILRAIGIFVLILESLIGLLVFKEKILVLVLVGASFVLQFLYLPYQLRRLVDE
;
A
#
# COMPACT_ATOMS: atom_id res chain seq x y z
N MET A 1 -5.69 -34.22 -15.74
CA MET A 1 -5.87 -32.78 -15.56
C MET A 1 -6.10 -32.36 -14.11
N LYS A 2 -6.99 -33.00 -13.35
CA LYS A 2 -7.26 -32.66 -11.94
C LYS A 2 -5.99 -32.62 -11.07
N ASP A 3 -5.09 -33.56 -11.24
CA ASP A 3 -3.84 -33.64 -10.47
C ASP A 3 -2.89 -32.45 -10.77
N LEU A 4 -2.86 -31.95 -12.00
CA LEU A 4 -2.05 -30.79 -12.40
C LEU A 4 -2.48 -29.53 -11.64
N PHE A 5 -3.78 -29.24 -11.64
CA PHE A 5 -4.30 -28.06 -10.93
C PHE A 5 -4.20 -28.21 -9.41
N LEU A 6 -4.34 -29.43 -8.90
CA LEU A 6 -4.18 -29.73 -7.48
C LEU A 6 -2.73 -29.51 -7.03
N LYS A 7 -1.76 -29.95 -7.82
CA LYS A 7 -0.33 -29.74 -7.59
C LYS A 7 0.01 -28.24 -7.59
N ARG A 8 -0.41 -27.48 -8.59
CA ARG A 8 -0.20 -26.03 -8.66
C ARG A 8 -0.83 -25.29 -7.48
N LYS A 9 -2.03 -25.69 -7.05
CA LYS A 9 -2.69 -25.16 -5.85
C LYS A 9 -1.86 -25.40 -4.59
N GLN A 10 -1.32 -26.63 -4.45
CA GLN A 10 -0.50 -27.00 -3.31
C GLN A 10 0.84 -26.26 -3.32
N GLU A 11 1.51 -26.14 -4.45
CA GLU A 11 2.76 -25.41 -4.62
C GLU A 11 2.60 -23.93 -4.27
N PHE A 12 1.57 -23.27 -4.82
CA PHE A 12 1.29 -21.87 -4.51
C PHE A 12 0.93 -21.66 -3.04
N ARG A 13 0.17 -22.59 -2.44
CA ARG A 13 -0.15 -22.53 -1.01
C ARG A 13 1.09 -22.71 -0.14
N LYS A 14 1.98 -23.63 -0.51
CA LYS A 14 3.26 -23.85 0.19
C LYS A 14 4.16 -22.62 0.09
N GLU A 15 4.21 -21.98 -1.06
CA GLU A 15 4.93 -20.72 -1.27
C GLU A 15 4.37 -19.60 -0.38
N CYS A 16 3.06 -19.37 -0.38
CA CYS A 16 2.41 -18.38 0.48
C CYS A 16 2.63 -18.65 1.97
N LEU A 17 2.57 -19.91 2.41
CA LEU A 17 2.85 -20.29 3.81
C LEU A 17 4.32 -20.04 4.17
N GLY A 18 5.24 -20.25 3.23
CA GLY A 18 6.65 -19.90 3.41
C GLY A 18 6.87 -18.41 3.66
N TYR A 19 6.18 -17.55 2.92
CA TYR A 19 6.24 -16.10 3.12
C TYR A 19 5.50 -15.64 4.38
N LEU A 20 4.43 -16.33 4.80
CA LEU A 20 3.65 -15.97 5.98
C LEU A 20 4.51 -15.97 7.26
N ARG A 21 5.53 -16.81 7.34
CA ARG A 21 6.49 -16.83 8.46
C ARG A 21 7.24 -15.51 8.62
N TYR A 22 7.52 -14.81 7.52
CA TYR A 22 8.20 -13.50 7.57
C TYR A 22 7.24 -12.36 7.94
N VAL A 23 5.96 -12.52 7.62
CA VAL A 23 4.92 -11.57 8.04
C VAL A 23 4.66 -11.69 9.54
N LEU A 24 4.52 -12.93 10.04
CA LEU A 24 4.25 -13.22 11.45
C LEU A 24 5.56 -13.32 12.26
N ASN A 25 6.39 -12.28 12.19
CA ASN A 25 7.53 -12.18 13.09
C ASN A 25 7.07 -11.67 14.48
N ASP A 26 7.90 -11.90 15.50
CA ASP A 26 7.54 -11.62 16.90
C ASP A 26 7.11 -10.16 17.13
N HIS A 27 7.81 -9.23 16.50
CA HIS A 27 7.49 -7.80 16.62
C HIS A 27 6.14 -7.42 15.98
N PHE A 28 5.85 -7.99 14.82
CA PHE A 28 4.59 -7.73 14.12
C PHE A 28 3.41 -8.39 14.84
N VAL A 29 3.60 -9.59 15.38
CA VAL A 29 2.58 -10.29 16.20
C VAL A 29 2.27 -9.48 17.46
N LEU A 30 3.30 -8.99 18.15
CA LEU A 30 3.10 -8.14 19.33
C LEU A 30 2.38 -6.84 18.97
N PHE A 31 2.76 -6.18 17.87
CA PHE A 31 2.04 -5.01 17.35
C PHE A 31 0.57 -5.32 17.06
N LEU A 32 0.28 -6.45 16.40
CA LEU A 32 -1.10 -6.88 16.12
C LEU A 32 -1.91 -7.12 17.39
N LEU A 33 -1.31 -7.73 18.42
CA LEU A 33 -1.99 -7.97 19.69
C LEU A 33 -2.37 -6.65 20.39
N VAL A 34 -1.43 -5.69 20.43
CA VAL A 34 -1.68 -4.37 20.98
C VAL A 34 -2.76 -3.64 20.18
N LEU A 35 -2.67 -3.67 18.86
CA LEU A 35 -3.65 -3.04 17.96
C LEU A 35 -5.04 -3.66 18.14
N LEU A 36 -5.15 -4.98 18.17
CA LEU A 36 -6.41 -5.69 18.38
C LEU A 36 -7.01 -5.37 19.77
N GLY A 37 -6.18 -5.32 20.82
CA GLY A 37 -6.61 -4.92 22.15
C GLY A 37 -7.16 -3.49 22.17
N PHE A 38 -6.46 -2.55 21.53
CA PHE A 38 -6.91 -1.17 21.39
C PHE A 38 -8.23 -1.07 20.60
N LEU A 39 -8.33 -1.75 19.46
CA LEU A 39 -9.56 -1.76 18.65
C LEU A 39 -10.74 -2.39 19.42
N ALA A 40 -10.51 -3.49 20.16
CA ALA A 40 -11.53 -4.10 20.99
C ALA A 40 -12.00 -3.16 22.11
N TYR A 41 -11.08 -2.42 22.75
CA TYR A 41 -11.40 -1.42 23.74
C TYR A 41 -12.26 -0.28 23.15
N GLN A 42 -11.84 0.28 22.02
CA GLN A 42 -12.59 1.35 21.34
C GLN A 42 -13.97 0.88 20.87
N TYR A 43 -14.04 -0.36 20.38
CA TYR A 43 -15.30 -0.97 19.98
C TYR A 43 -16.26 -1.13 21.17
N ASN A 44 -15.75 -1.58 22.32
CA ASN A 44 -16.55 -1.69 23.54
C ASN A 44 -17.03 -0.31 24.04
N GLN A 45 -16.17 0.71 24.00
CA GLN A 45 -16.54 2.10 24.32
C GLN A 45 -17.66 2.61 23.41
N LEU A 46 -17.58 2.32 22.11
CA LEU A 46 -18.60 2.69 21.13
C LEU A 46 -19.96 2.01 21.46
N LEU A 47 -19.93 0.75 21.90
CA LEU A 47 -21.16 0.02 22.29
C LEU A 47 -21.78 0.55 23.58
N GLN A 48 -20.96 0.95 24.57
CA GLN A 48 -21.43 1.49 25.86
C GLN A 48 -21.98 2.91 25.72
N HIS A 49 -21.36 3.75 24.89
CA HIS A 49 -21.74 5.13 24.64
C HIS A 49 -22.18 5.29 23.18
N PHE A 50 -23.26 4.59 22.82
CA PHE A 50 -23.73 4.57 21.44
C PHE A 50 -24.27 5.97 21.06
N PRO A 51 -23.75 6.58 19.98
CA PRO A 51 -24.15 7.94 19.60
C PRO A 51 -25.61 8.01 19.17
N GLU A 52 -26.31 9.08 19.53
CA GLU A 52 -27.71 9.31 19.12
C GLU A 52 -27.84 9.38 17.59
N ASN A 53 -26.85 9.98 16.94
CA ASN A 53 -26.81 10.01 15.48
C ASN A 53 -26.18 8.71 14.93
N ARG A 54 -27.04 7.83 14.40
CA ARG A 54 -26.66 6.50 13.86
C ARG A 54 -26.09 6.56 12.44
N PHE A 55 -26.27 7.71 11.77
CA PHE A 55 -25.95 7.85 10.33
C PHE A 55 -24.46 7.57 10.00
N PRO A 56 -23.46 8.09 10.75
CA PRO A 56 -22.05 7.80 10.49
C PRO A 56 -21.72 6.30 10.58
N ILE A 57 -22.32 5.58 11.54
CA ILE A 57 -22.09 4.14 11.75
C ILE A 57 -22.69 3.34 10.58
N LEU A 58 -23.89 3.71 10.11
CA LEU A 58 -24.50 3.07 8.95
C LEU A 58 -23.68 3.25 7.69
N ILE A 59 -23.13 4.46 7.46
CA ILE A 59 -22.22 4.72 6.35
C ILE A 59 -20.98 3.84 6.45
N LEU A 60 -20.37 3.74 7.63
CA LEU A 60 -19.18 2.93 7.85
C LEU A 60 -19.45 1.45 7.57
N ILE A 61 -20.55 0.89 8.11
CA ILE A 61 -20.96 -0.50 7.85
C ILE A 61 -21.23 -0.69 6.35
N GLY A 62 -21.94 0.23 5.69
CA GLY A 62 -22.21 0.17 4.25
C GLY A 62 -20.94 0.17 3.42
N MET A 63 -20.00 1.06 3.74
CA MET A 63 -18.72 1.17 3.04
C MET A 63 -17.88 -0.11 3.19
N ILE A 64 -17.79 -0.66 4.41
CA ILE A 64 -17.05 -1.91 4.66
C ILE A 64 -17.74 -3.08 3.94
N SER A 65 -19.08 -3.12 3.92
CA SER A 65 -19.82 -4.16 3.21
C SER A 65 -19.61 -4.12 1.71
N ILE A 66 -19.57 -2.93 1.11
CA ILE A 66 -19.25 -2.75 -0.32
C ILE A 66 -17.82 -3.21 -0.61
N LEU A 67 -16.85 -2.85 0.23
CA LEU A 67 -15.48 -3.31 0.08
C LEU A 67 -15.39 -4.85 0.15
N LEU A 68 -16.06 -5.47 1.12
CA LEU A 68 -16.11 -6.93 1.25
C LEU A 68 -16.83 -7.60 0.07
N LEU A 69 -17.88 -7.00 -0.48
CA LEU A 69 -18.58 -7.50 -1.67
C LEU A 69 -17.66 -7.51 -2.91
N LEU A 70 -16.93 -6.43 -3.14
CA LEU A 70 -16.03 -6.30 -4.29
C LEU A 70 -14.78 -7.17 -4.14
N TRP A 71 -14.40 -7.47 -2.90
CA TRP A 71 -13.21 -8.26 -2.60
C TRP A 71 -13.45 -9.75 -2.91
N GLY A 72 -12.48 -10.35 -3.57
CA GLY A 72 -12.47 -11.76 -3.92
C GLY A 72 -12.33 -12.00 -5.41
N GLY A 73 -11.59 -13.05 -5.74
CA GLY A 73 -11.35 -13.53 -7.10
C GLY A 73 -11.52 -15.04 -7.21
N ILE A 74 -11.75 -15.51 -8.43
CA ILE A 74 -11.84 -16.93 -8.74
C ILE A 74 -10.43 -17.48 -8.92
N ALA A 75 -10.07 -18.56 -8.22
CA ALA A 75 -8.75 -19.17 -8.27
C ALA A 75 -8.75 -20.30 -9.30
N THR A 76 -8.34 -20.04 -10.53
CA THR A 76 -8.35 -21.01 -11.62
C THR A 76 -7.08 -21.85 -11.71
N TYR A 77 -5.95 -21.32 -11.23
CA TYR A 77 -4.61 -21.92 -11.34
C TYR A 77 -4.15 -22.20 -12.78
N LEU A 78 -4.75 -21.53 -13.78
CA LEU A 78 -4.31 -21.56 -15.16
C LEU A 78 -3.04 -20.74 -15.37
N GLU A 79 -2.18 -21.21 -16.26
CA GLU A 79 -0.91 -20.58 -16.61
C GLU A 79 -0.78 -20.38 -18.12
N ALA A 80 0.11 -19.49 -18.57
CA ALA A 80 0.27 -19.16 -19.99
C ALA A 80 0.49 -20.37 -20.93
N PRO A 81 1.26 -21.41 -20.55
CA PRO A 81 1.44 -22.59 -21.40
C PRO A 81 0.15 -23.39 -21.63
N ASP A 82 -0.83 -23.32 -20.72
CA ASP A 82 -2.07 -24.12 -20.80
C ASP A 82 -2.89 -23.79 -22.04
N LYS A 83 -2.82 -22.54 -22.52
CA LYS A 83 -3.47 -22.14 -23.78
C LYS A 83 -3.05 -22.99 -24.96
N LEU A 84 -1.81 -23.48 -24.97
CA LEU A 84 -1.30 -24.32 -26.06
C LEU A 84 -1.56 -25.83 -25.84
N PHE A 85 -1.34 -26.28 -24.59
CA PHE A 85 -1.36 -27.71 -24.27
C PHE A 85 -2.76 -28.24 -23.90
N LEU A 86 -3.64 -27.39 -23.36
CA LEU A 86 -4.96 -27.82 -22.92
C LEU A 86 -6.10 -27.40 -23.84
N LEU A 87 -5.79 -26.80 -24.99
CA LEU A 87 -6.80 -26.38 -25.97
C LEU A 87 -7.68 -27.56 -26.40
N VAL A 88 -7.10 -28.76 -26.61
CA VAL A 88 -7.82 -29.98 -27.01
C VAL A 88 -8.80 -30.48 -25.96
N ALA A 89 -8.55 -30.12 -24.69
CA ALA A 89 -9.34 -30.54 -23.54
C ALA A 89 -10.09 -29.37 -22.91
N GLU A 90 -10.51 -28.39 -23.71
CA GLU A 90 -11.15 -27.14 -23.25
C GLU A 90 -12.40 -27.41 -22.40
N GLU A 91 -13.18 -28.45 -22.71
CA GLU A 91 -14.39 -28.80 -21.94
C GLU A 91 -14.06 -29.23 -20.51
N GLU A 92 -12.98 -29.99 -20.28
CA GLU A 92 -12.54 -30.34 -18.93
C GLU A 92 -12.03 -29.13 -18.15
N VAL A 93 -11.38 -28.17 -18.84
CA VAL A 93 -10.94 -26.90 -18.25
C VAL A 93 -12.14 -26.04 -17.86
N ARG A 94 -13.17 -26.00 -18.68
CA ARG A 94 -14.43 -25.30 -18.42
C ARG A 94 -15.12 -25.83 -17.16
N GLU A 95 -15.27 -27.15 -17.05
CA GLU A 95 -15.80 -27.78 -15.83
C GLU A 95 -14.96 -27.43 -14.60
N HIS A 96 -13.64 -27.44 -14.75
CA HIS A 96 -12.73 -27.06 -13.67
C HIS A 96 -12.97 -25.61 -13.21
N ILE A 97 -13.07 -24.65 -14.14
CA ILE A 97 -13.32 -23.23 -13.84
C ILE A 97 -14.67 -23.05 -13.12
N GLN A 98 -15.73 -23.69 -13.61
CA GLN A 98 -17.04 -23.63 -12.97
C GLN A 98 -17.00 -24.14 -11.51
N LYS A 99 -16.32 -25.25 -11.28
CA LYS A 99 -16.13 -25.84 -9.96
C LYS A 99 -15.31 -24.93 -9.04
N GLN A 100 -14.21 -24.36 -9.57
CA GLN A 100 -13.38 -23.43 -8.81
C GLN A 100 -14.09 -22.10 -8.53
N SER A 101 -14.97 -21.66 -9.41
CA SER A 101 -15.82 -20.48 -9.18
C SER A 101 -16.72 -20.70 -7.95
N LEU A 102 -17.35 -21.86 -7.85
CA LEU A 102 -18.22 -22.22 -6.74
C LEU A 102 -17.44 -22.36 -5.42
N ILE A 103 -16.29 -23.01 -5.45
CA ILE A 103 -15.41 -23.13 -4.28
C ILE A 103 -14.92 -21.75 -3.81
N SER A 104 -14.51 -20.90 -4.76
CA SER A 104 -14.06 -19.54 -4.46
C SER A 104 -15.20 -18.69 -3.89
N PHE A 105 -16.41 -18.82 -4.42
CA PHE A 105 -17.61 -18.16 -3.88
C PHE A 105 -17.86 -18.57 -2.43
N ILE A 106 -17.93 -19.88 -2.13
CA ILE A 106 -18.15 -20.38 -0.77
C ILE A 106 -17.09 -19.84 0.20
N PHE A 107 -15.82 -19.89 -0.19
CA PHE A 107 -14.72 -19.36 0.62
C PHE A 107 -14.90 -17.87 0.92
N TRP A 108 -15.16 -17.06 -0.11
CA TRP A 108 -15.26 -15.61 0.06
C TRP A 108 -16.54 -15.16 0.76
N VAL A 109 -17.65 -15.89 0.61
CA VAL A 109 -18.87 -15.66 1.41
C VAL A 109 -18.62 -15.99 2.87
N SER A 110 -17.93 -17.10 3.17
CA SER A 110 -17.59 -17.45 4.55
C SER A 110 -16.71 -16.40 5.21
N VAL A 111 -15.68 -15.92 4.51
CA VAL A 111 -14.81 -14.84 5.00
C VAL A 111 -15.63 -13.57 5.23
N GLN A 112 -16.48 -13.17 4.27
CA GLN A 112 -17.34 -12.00 4.39
C GLN A 112 -18.28 -12.11 5.61
N THR A 113 -18.94 -13.24 5.77
CA THR A 113 -19.86 -13.49 6.89
C THR A 113 -19.13 -13.41 8.22
N LEU A 114 -17.92 -13.99 8.31
CA LEU A 114 -17.09 -13.93 9.52
C LEU A 114 -16.74 -12.49 9.90
N PHE A 115 -16.34 -11.66 8.92
CA PHE A 115 -16.06 -10.24 9.16
C PHE A 115 -17.32 -9.46 9.56
N LEU A 116 -18.45 -9.72 8.91
CA LEU A 116 -19.70 -9.03 9.20
C LEU A 116 -20.29 -9.43 10.57
N LEU A 117 -20.01 -10.63 11.08
CA LEU A 117 -20.41 -11.03 12.44
C LEU A 117 -19.84 -10.11 13.52
N LEU A 118 -18.69 -9.47 13.26
CA LEU A 118 -18.15 -8.45 14.17
C LEU A 118 -19.08 -7.23 14.32
N PHE A 119 -19.96 -6.99 13.35
CA PHE A 119 -20.93 -5.88 13.41
C PHE A 119 -22.28 -6.28 14.04
N ALA A 120 -22.50 -7.55 14.37
CA ALA A 120 -23.75 -8.00 15.01
C ALA A 120 -24.09 -7.22 16.30
N PRO A 121 -23.14 -6.93 17.23
CA PRO A 121 -23.42 -6.11 18.41
C PRO A 121 -23.86 -4.69 18.07
N LEU A 122 -23.33 -4.08 16.99
CA LEU A 122 -23.74 -2.74 16.54
C LEU A 122 -25.21 -2.74 16.06
N PHE A 123 -25.65 -3.79 15.36
CA PHE A 123 -27.05 -3.94 14.96
C PHE A 123 -27.99 -4.03 16.17
N LEU A 124 -27.57 -4.76 17.21
CA LEU A 124 -28.32 -4.83 18.47
C LEU A 124 -28.34 -3.48 19.20
N ALA A 125 -27.23 -2.77 19.27
CA ALA A 125 -27.14 -1.45 19.88
C ALA A 125 -28.01 -0.38 19.12
N MET A 126 -28.20 -0.57 17.80
CA MET A 126 -29.13 0.23 17.01
C MET A 126 -30.60 -0.13 17.23
N GLY A 127 -30.91 -1.12 18.05
CA GLY A 127 -32.28 -1.63 18.25
C GLY A 127 -32.78 -2.49 17.09
N LEU A 128 -31.91 -2.89 16.18
CA LEU A 128 -32.25 -3.82 15.11
C LEU A 128 -32.06 -5.25 15.63
N GLY A 129 -33.10 -6.07 15.55
CA GLY A 129 -33.03 -7.45 16.04
C GLY A 129 -32.12 -8.36 15.22
N LEU A 130 -31.69 -9.48 15.81
CA LEU A 130 -30.92 -10.51 15.10
C LEU A 130 -31.55 -10.99 13.78
N PRO A 131 -32.88 -11.08 13.61
CA PRO A 131 -33.48 -11.44 12.33
C PRO A 131 -33.15 -10.45 11.21
N VAL A 132 -33.14 -9.14 11.50
CA VAL A 132 -32.78 -8.10 10.52
C VAL A 132 -31.32 -8.26 10.08
N PHE A 133 -30.42 -8.53 11.03
CA PHE A 133 -29.03 -8.83 10.72
C PHE A 133 -28.87 -10.10 9.86
N GLY A 134 -29.66 -11.16 10.15
CA GLY A 134 -29.68 -12.37 9.34
C GLY A 134 -30.12 -12.11 7.90
N VAL A 135 -31.20 -11.33 7.71
CA VAL A 135 -31.65 -10.92 6.37
C VAL A 135 -30.58 -10.11 5.65
N TYR A 136 -29.92 -9.20 6.35
CA TYR A 136 -28.82 -8.40 5.80
C TYR A 136 -27.68 -9.29 5.28
N LEU A 137 -27.23 -10.29 6.06
CA LEU A 137 -26.21 -11.26 5.63
C LEU A 137 -26.65 -12.07 4.40
N LEU A 138 -27.90 -12.51 4.37
CA LEU A 138 -28.47 -13.25 3.23
C LEU A 138 -28.48 -12.40 1.96
N VAL A 139 -28.93 -11.16 2.04
CA VAL A 139 -28.94 -10.23 0.90
C VAL A 139 -27.54 -10.03 0.36
N LEU A 140 -26.55 -9.75 1.23
CA LEU A 140 -25.16 -9.60 0.81
C LEU A 140 -24.58 -10.89 0.22
N GLY A 141 -24.96 -12.06 0.73
CA GLY A 141 -24.59 -13.37 0.17
C GLY A 141 -25.13 -13.56 -1.24
N ILE A 142 -26.41 -13.21 -1.48
CA ILE A 142 -27.05 -13.27 -2.80
C ILE A 142 -26.35 -12.31 -3.78
N VAL A 143 -26.11 -11.06 -3.36
CA VAL A 143 -25.39 -10.08 -4.19
C VAL A 143 -24.00 -10.59 -4.57
N LYS A 144 -23.28 -11.16 -3.61
CA LYS A 144 -21.96 -11.75 -3.87
C LYS A 144 -22.04 -12.93 -4.83
N TYR A 145 -23.08 -13.77 -4.73
CA TYR A 145 -23.30 -14.85 -5.69
C TYR A 145 -23.47 -14.33 -7.11
N VAL A 146 -24.28 -13.29 -7.28
CA VAL A 146 -24.48 -12.64 -8.59
C VAL A 146 -23.16 -12.09 -9.14
N ILE A 147 -22.35 -11.42 -8.30
CA ILE A 147 -21.04 -10.90 -8.68
C ILE A 147 -20.11 -12.04 -9.13
N PHE A 148 -20.04 -13.13 -8.38
CA PHE A 148 -19.19 -14.28 -8.73
C PHE A 148 -19.66 -15.00 -10.00
N ARG A 149 -20.98 -15.13 -10.17
CA ARG A 149 -21.59 -15.68 -11.40
C ARG A 149 -21.22 -14.84 -12.63
N GLN A 150 -21.31 -13.50 -12.49
CA GLN A 150 -20.92 -12.59 -13.56
C GLN A 150 -19.41 -12.64 -13.85
N LYS A 151 -18.57 -12.67 -12.82
CA LYS A 151 -17.11 -12.87 -12.99
C LYS A 151 -16.80 -14.19 -13.69
N SER A 152 -17.51 -15.26 -13.37
CA SER A 152 -17.34 -16.58 -14.00
C SER A 152 -17.84 -16.58 -15.45
N SER A 153 -18.96 -15.92 -15.73
CA SER A 153 -19.49 -15.79 -17.10
C SER A 153 -18.53 -15.03 -18.02
N ASN A 154 -17.83 -14.03 -17.51
CA ASN A 154 -16.85 -13.25 -18.27
C ASN A 154 -15.61 -14.06 -18.70
N PHE A 155 -15.43 -15.28 -18.19
CA PHE A 155 -14.37 -16.18 -18.62
C PHE A 155 -14.70 -16.90 -19.94
N PHE A 156 -15.94 -16.81 -20.39
CA PHE A 156 -16.42 -17.48 -21.59
C PHE A 156 -16.84 -16.48 -22.66
N LEU A 157 -16.36 -16.66 -23.88
CA LEU A 157 -16.71 -15.88 -25.06
C LEU A 157 -17.54 -16.78 -25.99
N GLY A 158 -18.86 -16.59 -26.01
CA GLY A 158 -19.76 -17.46 -26.72
C GLY A 158 -19.67 -18.92 -26.22
N ASN A 159 -19.27 -19.84 -27.09
CA ASN A 159 -19.11 -21.26 -26.73
C ASN A 159 -17.69 -21.63 -26.29
N GLY A 160 -16.71 -20.72 -26.37
CA GLY A 160 -15.30 -20.97 -26.05
C GLY A 160 -14.82 -20.28 -24.77
N LEU A 161 -13.65 -20.69 -24.30
CA LEU A 161 -12.96 -20.08 -23.16
C LEU A 161 -12.09 -18.91 -23.63
N ASP A 162 -12.23 -17.75 -22.99
CA ASP A 162 -11.27 -16.65 -23.17
C ASP A 162 -9.99 -16.92 -22.38
N TRP A 163 -9.09 -17.68 -22.99
CA TRP A 163 -7.82 -18.10 -22.38
C TRP A 163 -6.98 -16.92 -21.91
N ASP A 164 -6.88 -15.87 -22.72
CA ASP A 164 -6.04 -14.72 -22.40
C ASP A 164 -6.58 -13.97 -21.19
N TYR A 165 -7.88 -13.77 -21.14
CA TYR A 165 -8.54 -13.12 -20.02
C TYR A 165 -8.43 -13.92 -18.72
N VAL A 166 -8.68 -15.25 -18.76
CA VAL A 166 -8.60 -16.12 -17.58
C VAL A 166 -7.18 -16.18 -17.02
N ILE A 167 -6.17 -16.36 -17.89
CA ILE A 167 -4.75 -16.37 -17.50
C ILE A 167 -4.34 -15.03 -16.91
N ALA A 168 -4.77 -13.91 -17.53
CA ALA A 168 -4.48 -12.58 -17.03
C ALA A 168 -5.09 -12.33 -15.63
N GLN A 169 -6.33 -12.78 -15.40
CA GLN A 169 -6.99 -12.66 -14.09
C GLN A 169 -6.30 -13.50 -13.02
N GLU A 170 -5.91 -14.74 -13.34
CA GLU A 170 -5.17 -15.60 -12.42
C GLU A 170 -3.80 -15.01 -12.08
N SER A 171 -3.09 -14.48 -13.07
CA SER A 171 -1.82 -13.80 -12.88
C SER A 171 -1.96 -12.58 -11.96
N LYS A 172 -2.99 -11.74 -12.17
CA LYS A 172 -3.29 -10.60 -11.31
C LYS A 172 -3.60 -11.04 -9.87
N ARG A 173 -4.37 -12.12 -9.69
CA ARG A 173 -4.69 -12.69 -8.38
C ARG A 173 -3.44 -13.16 -7.65
N LYS A 174 -2.60 -13.98 -8.30
CA LYS A 174 -1.32 -14.45 -7.74
C LYS A 174 -0.41 -13.27 -7.39
N GLN A 175 -0.24 -12.30 -8.31
CA GLN A 175 0.58 -11.13 -8.09
C GLN A 175 0.08 -10.24 -6.94
N PHE A 176 -1.24 -10.10 -6.76
CA PHE A 176 -1.79 -9.33 -5.65
C PHE A 176 -1.40 -9.93 -4.30
N LEU A 177 -1.52 -11.25 -4.13
CA LEU A 177 -1.10 -11.94 -2.91
C LEU A 177 0.42 -11.85 -2.70
N LEU A 178 1.21 -12.05 -3.74
CA LEU A 178 2.66 -11.97 -3.65
C LEU A 178 3.15 -10.54 -3.35
N ARG A 179 2.47 -9.50 -3.86
CA ARG A 179 2.78 -8.10 -3.51
C ARG A 179 2.50 -7.79 -2.05
N PHE A 180 1.48 -8.40 -1.45
CA PHE A 180 1.25 -8.27 -0.01
C PHE A 180 2.44 -8.82 0.77
N PHE A 181 2.93 -10.01 0.42
CA PHE A 181 4.13 -10.58 1.06
C PHE A 181 5.40 -9.76 0.78
N ALA A 182 5.49 -9.13 -0.39
CA ALA A 182 6.61 -8.28 -0.75
C ALA A 182 6.76 -7.02 0.14
N LEU A 183 5.74 -6.66 0.92
CA LEU A 183 5.85 -5.60 1.94
C LEU A 183 6.74 -6.04 3.12
N PHE A 184 6.90 -7.34 3.35
CA PHE A 184 7.58 -7.90 4.51
C PHE A 184 8.88 -8.63 4.16
N THR A 185 9.01 -9.13 2.93
CA THR A 185 10.17 -9.91 2.48
C THR A 185 10.38 -9.80 0.99
N GLN A 186 11.57 -10.17 0.52
CA GLN A 186 11.86 -10.26 -0.91
C GLN A 186 11.15 -11.49 -1.51
N VAL A 187 10.24 -11.26 -2.44
CA VAL A 187 9.45 -12.29 -3.12
C VAL A 187 10.00 -12.54 -4.52
N LYS A 188 10.24 -13.81 -4.86
CA LYS A 188 10.68 -14.21 -6.20
C LYS A 188 9.64 -13.80 -7.25
N GLY A 189 10.10 -13.17 -8.35
CA GLY A 189 9.21 -12.76 -9.45
C GLY A 189 8.48 -11.42 -9.25
N ILE A 190 8.58 -10.80 -8.07
CA ILE A 190 8.19 -9.41 -7.88
C ILE A 190 9.48 -8.60 -7.80
N SER A 191 9.95 -8.15 -8.96
CA SER A 191 10.95 -7.10 -8.98
C SER A 191 10.25 -5.78 -8.66
N ASN A 192 10.86 -4.97 -7.80
CA ASN A 192 10.54 -3.55 -7.68
C ASN A 192 10.95 -2.90 -9.00
N SER A 193 10.16 -3.15 -10.05
CA SER A 193 10.43 -2.57 -11.36
C SER A 193 10.31 -1.06 -11.22
N ILE A 194 11.40 -0.38 -11.53
CA ILE A 194 11.44 1.07 -11.65
C ILE A 194 10.44 1.47 -12.75
N LYS A 195 9.20 1.74 -12.36
CA LYS A 195 8.14 2.11 -13.29
C LYS A 195 8.18 3.62 -13.55
N ARG A 196 8.21 4.01 -14.83
CA ARG A 196 8.04 5.40 -15.21
C ARG A 196 6.64 5.88 -14.79
N ARG A 197 6.59 6.87 -13.89
CA ARG A 197 5.38 7.56 -13.49
C ARG A 197 5.18 8.80 -14.37
N ALA A 198 4.56 8.61 -15.52
CA ALA A 198 4.42 9.66 -16.54
C ALA A 198 3.76 10.94 -16.01
N TYR A 199 2.85 10.82 -15.05
CA TYR A 199 2.17 11.96 -14.41
C TYR A 199 3.10 12.82 -13.53
N LEU A 200 4.27 12.32 -13.13
CA LEU A 200 5.29 13.08 -12.39
C LEU A 200 6.40 13.65 -13.29
N ASP A 201 6.36 13.34 -14.59
CA ASP A 201 7.40 13.83 -15.53
C ASP A 201 7.40 15.38 -15.64
N PHE A 202 6.32 16.07 -15.24
CA PHE A 202 6.31 17.54 -15.21
C PHE A 202 7.30 18.11 -14.17
N ILE A 203 7.52 17.43 -13.04
CA ILE A 203 8.48 17.83 -12.01
C ILE A 203 9.92 17.79 -12.58
N LEU A 204 10.21 16.81 -13.45
CA LEU A 204 11.51 16.70 -14.11
C LEU A 204 11.81 17.86 -15.06
N LYS A 205 10.79 18.56 -15.58
CA LYS A 205 10.95 19.75 -16.41
C LYS A 205 11.46 20.96 -15.62
N GLY A 206 11.26 20.96 -14.30
CA GLY A 206 11.73 22.03 -13.42
C GLY A 206 13.25 22.08 -13.24
N VAL A 207 13.96 20.98 -13.54
CA VAL A 207 15.43 20.96 -13.48
C VAL A 207 16.00 21.14 -14.89
N GLN A 208 16.77 22.20 -15.10
CA GLN A 208 17.40 22.50 -16.38
C GLN A 208 18.39 21.39 -16.77
N LYS A 209 18.41 21.02 -18.06
CA LYS A 209 19.30 19.99 -18.61
C LYS A 209 20.66 20.63 -18.99
N VAL A 210 21.41 21.08 -17.99
CA VAL A 210 22.74 21.67 -18.13
C VAL A 210 23.78 20.69 -17.55
N PRO A 211 25.01 20.61 -18.09
CA PRO A 211 26.06 19.72 -17.60
C PRO A 211 26.28 19.79 -16.07
N GLY A 212 26.26 21.03 -15.52
CA GLY A 212 26.41 21.24 -14.06
C GLY A 212 25.27 20.71 -13.18
N LYS A 213 24.10 20.36 -13.77
CA LYS A 213 22.92 19.85 -13.05
C LYS A 213 22.58 18.37 -13.36
N ILE A 214 23.55 17.62 -13.92
CA ILE A 214 23.37 16.21 -14.27
C ILE A 214 22.95 15.39 -13.05
N TRP A 215 23.67 15.52 -11.95
CA TRP A 215 23.39 14.78 -10.70
C TRP A 215 22.03 15.13 -10.10
N GLN A 216 21.60 16.37 -10.17
CA GLN A 216 20.25 16.77 -9.74
C GLN A 216 19.18 16.03 -10.56
N ASN A 217 19.33 16.01 -11.90
CA ASN A 217 18.40 15.30 -12.78
C ASN A 217 18.38 13.79 -12.50
N LEU A 218 19.55 13.18 -12.27
CA LEU A 218 19.67 11.76 -11.98
C LEU A 218 19.00 11.40 -10.65
N TYR A 219 19.30 12.14 -9.58
CA TYR A 219 18.71 11.91 -8.27
C TYR A 219 17.20 12.17 -8.24
N LEU A 220 16.73 13.23 -8.89
CA LEU A 220 15.30 13.49 -8.99
C LEU A 220 14.57 12.37 -9.75
N ARG A 221 15.15 11.88 -10.84
CA ARG A 221 14.60 10.73 -11.57
C ARG A 221 14.62 9.47 -10.74
N SER A 222 15.70 9.19 -10.02
CA SER A 222 15.82 8.05 -9.13
C SER A 222 14.74 8.11 -8.06
N TYR A 223 14.60 9.25 -7.38
CA TYR A 223 13.59 9.47 -6.36
C TYR A 223 12.15 9.24 -6.88
N LEU A 224 11.79 9.89 -7.99
CA LEU A 224 10.43 9.78 -8.54
C LEU A 224 10.09 8.40 -9.10
N ARG A 225 11.09 7.63 -9.55
CA ARG A 225 10.90 6.30 -10.12
C ARG A 225 11.08 5.17 -9.13
N ASN A 226 11.85 5.39 -8.07
CA ASN A 226 12.00 4.42 -6.99
C ASN A 226 10.67 4.33 -6.20
N GLY A 227 10.03 3.16 -6.29
CA GLY A 227 8.74 2.91 -5.63
C GLY A 227 8.81 3.03 -4.13
N ASP A 228 9.87 2.51 -3.55
CA ASP A 228 10.02 2.38 -2.09
C ASP A 228 10.31 3.73 -1.44
N LEU A 229 11.31 4.47 -1.94
CA LEU A 229 11.68 5.77 -1.38
C LEU A 229 10.57 6.80 -1.55
N PHE A 230 9.91 6.82 -2.72
CA PHE A 230 8.80 7.74 -2.96
C PHE A 230 7.59 7.42 -2.08
N ALA A 231 7.20 6.13 -1.99
CA ALA A 231 6.07 5.72 -1.16
C ALA A 231 6.33 5.96 0.33
N LEU A 232 7.56 5.76 0.78
CA LEU A 232 7.99 5.99 2.15
C LEU A 232 7.96 7.49 2.49
N SER A 233 8.47 8.35 1.58
CA SER A 233 8.37 9.79 1.75
C SER A 233 6.92 10.25 1.86
N LEU A 234 6.05 9.73 0.99
CA LEU A 234 4.64 10.07 1.00
C LEU A 234 3.94 9.63 2.29
N ARG A 235 4.28 8.45 2.82
CA ARG A 235 3.76 7.97 4.11
C ARG A 235 4.19 8.87 5.26
N LEU A 236 5.46 9.27 5.34
CA LEU A 236 5.96 10.15 6.39
C LEU A 236 5.33 11.55 6.30
N ILE A 237 5.14 12.08 5.10
CA ILE A 237 4.43 13.36 4.90
C ILE A 237 2.98 13.25 5.36
N ILE A 238 2.26 12.19 4.99
CA ILE A 238 0.87 11.99 5.45
C ILE A 238 0.82 11.86 6.97
N LEU A 239 1.74 11.12 7.59
CA LEU A 239 1.81 10.96 9.04
C LEU A 239 2.10 12.30 9.73
N SER A 240 3.01 13.12 9.20
CA SER A 240 3.31 14.44 9.76
C SER A 240 2.09 15.37 9.70
N LEU A 241 1.40 15.40 8.55
CA LEU A 241 0.18 16.20 8.39
C LEU A 241 -0.96 15.69 9.28
N THR A 242 -1.09 14.38 9.43
CA THR A 242 -2.08 13.78 10.34
C THR A 242 -1.78 14.13 11.79
N ALA A 243 -0.50 14.09 12.20
CA ALA A 243 -0.09 14.50 13.55
C ALA A 243 -0.45 15.95 13.84
N LEU A 244 -0.26 16.87 12.88
CA LEU A 244 -0.66 18.28 13.02
C LEU A 244 -2.16 18.47 13.24
N ILE A 245 -2.99 17.65 12.60
CA ILE A 245 -4.45 17.81 12.64
C ILE A 245 -5.08 17.15 13.86
N PHE A 246 -4.62 15.95 14.24
CA PHE A 246 -5.29 15.11 15.24
C PHE A 246 -4.71 15.19 16.65
N ILE A 247 -3.47 15.68 16.83
CA ILE A 247 -2.88 15.79 18.15
C ILE A 247 -3.29 17.12 18.79
N GLU A 248 -4.10 17.04 19.83
CA GLU A 248 -4.62 18.21 20.55
C GLU A 248 -3.50 19.06 21.21
N GLN A 249 -2.48 18.40 21.75
CA GLN A 249 -1.33 19.09 22.35
C GLN A 249 -0.36 19.58 21.27
N SER A 250 -0.43 20.84 20.93
CA SER A 250 0.33 21.45 19.82
C SER A 250 1.85 21.27 19.94
N TRP A 251 2.42 21.27 21.14
CA TRP A 251 3.86 21.02 21.35
C TRP A 251 4.27 19.60 21.01
N ILE A 252 3.45 18.63 21.37
CA ILE A 252 3.69 17.21 21.03
C ILE A 252 3.56 17.01 19.51
N ALA A 253 2.56 17.64 18.90
CA ALA A 253 2.38 17.61 17.45
C ALA A 253 3.64 18.11 16.72
N VAL A 254 4.17 19.28 17.11
CA VAL A 254 5.40 19.85 16.53
C VAL A 254 6.59 18.93 16.73
N ALA A 255 6.79 18.35 17.93
CA ALA A 255 7.90 17.44 18.19
C ALA A 255 7.84 16.18 17.31
N ILE A 256 6.65 15.61 17.11
CA ILE A 256 6.44 14.44 16.24
C ILE A 256 6.69 14.80 14.77
N VAL A 257 6.25 15.96 14.32
CA VAL A 257 6.49 16.43 12.94
C VAL A 257 7.99 16.64 12.68
N ILE A 258 8.71 17.23 13.62
CA ILE A 258 10.17 17.39 13.51
C ILE A 258 10.85 16.01 13.42
N LEU A 259 10.39 15.04 14.22
CA LEU A 259 10.88 13.66 14.15
C LEU A 259 10.62 13.03 12.77
N PHE A 260 9.42 13.20 12.20
CA PHE A 260 9.12 12.68 10.87
C PHE A 260 9.94 13.37 9.78
N ASN A 261 10.18 14.66 9.87
CA ASN A 261 11.06 15.40 8.96
C ASN A 261 12.53 14.94 9.06
N TYR A 262 13.00 14.66 10.27
CA TYR A 262 14.31 14.04 10.47
C TYR A 262 14.39 12.66 9.82
N LEU A 263 13.41 11.78 10.07
CA LEU A 263 13.35 10.44 9.47
C LEU A 263 13.26 10.49 7.95
N LEU A 264 12.52 11.44 7.39
CA LEU A 264 12.40 11.64 5.95
C LEU A 264 13.78 11.96 5.33
N LEU A 265 14.49 12.94 5.89
CA LEU A 265 15.81 13.30 5.41
C LEU A 265 16.81 12.15 5.57
N PHE A 266 16.80 11.47 6.73
CA PHE A 266 17.69 10.33 7.00
C PHE A 266 17.50 9.21 5.98
N GLN A 267 16.26 8.85 5.67
CA GLN A 267 15.97 7.79 4.71
C GLN A 267 16.31 8.17 3.27
N LEU A 268 16.12 9.44 2.90
CA LEU A 268 16.45 9.93 1.56
C LEU A 268 17.96 10.02 1.33
N LEU A 269 18.80 10.02 2.36
CA LEU A 269 20.26 9.92 2.21
C LEU A 269 20.69 8.65 1.47
N ALA A 270 19.90 7.56 1.54
CA ALA A 270 20.15 6.32 0.79
C ALA A 270 20.22 6.54 -0.74
N LEU A 271 19.66 7.64 -1.26
CA LEU A 271 19.82 8.03 -2.67
C LEU A 271 21.27 8.25 -3.08
N TYR A 272 22.16 8.57 -2.15
CA TYR A 272 23.58 8.79 -2.45
C TYR A 272 24.22 7.61 -3.18
N HIS A 273 23.87 6.39 -2.74
CA HIS A 273 24.39 5.14 -3.29
C HIS A 273 23.63 4.61 -4.52
N ALA A 274 22.55 5.29 -4.96
CA ALA A 274 21.69 4.80 -6.04
C ALA A 274 22.41 4.60 -7.39
N PHE A 275 23.57 5.23 -7.59
CA PHE A 275 24.31 5.20 -8.84
C PHE A 275 25.75 4.68 -8.71
N ASP A 276 26.16 4.13 -7.56
CA ASP A 276 27.54 3.73 -7.30
C ASP A 276 27.99 2.55 -8.18
N TYR A 277 27.08 1.68 -8.55
CA TYR A 277 27.34 0.51 -9.39
C TYR A 277 27.04 0.72 -10.88
N GLN A 278 26.72 1.96 -11.31
CA GLN A 278 26.43 2.23 -12.71
C GLN A 278 27.68 2.67 -13.45
N TYR A 279 28.15 1.83 -14.36
CA TYR A 279 29.38 2.08 -15.17
C TYR A 279 29.35 3.42 -15.91
N LEU A 280 28.20 3.82 -16.47
CA LEU A 280 28.07 5.07 -17.21
C LEU A 280 28.35 6.32 -16.35
N THR A 281 28.09 6.29 -15.06
CA THR A 281 28.36 7.42 -14.16
C THR A 281 29.84 7.58 -13.83
N GLN A 282 30.62 6.51 -14.02
CA GLN A 282 32.08 6.50 -13.81
C GLN A 282 32.85 7.01 -15.05
N LEU A 283 32.27 6.87 -16.24
CA LEU A 283 32.89 7.29 -17.50
C LEU A 283 32.89 8.82 -17.68
N PHE A 284 31.95 9.53 -17.06
CA PHE A 284 31.90 10.96 -17.16
C PHE A 284 32.79 11.62 -16.10
N PRO A 285 33.71 12.53 -16.46
CA PRO A 285 34.61 13.19 -15.53
C PRO A 285 33.88 14.26 -14.71
N VAL A 286 32.85 13.85 -13.98
CA VAL A 286 32.08 14.74 -13.10
C VAL A 286 32.67 14.64 -11.70
N GLY A 287 33.22 15.71 -11.18
CA GLY A 287 33.90 15.74 -9.87
C GLY A 287 33.00 15.28 -8.73
N LYS A 288 33.59 14.57 -7.75
CA LYS A 288 32.87 14.04 -6.56
C LYS A 288 32.02 15.11 -5.84
N GLY A 289 32.47 16.34 -5.76
CA GLY A 289 31.73 17.46 -5.16
C GLY A 289 30.43 17.84 -5.87
N GLN A 290 30.30 17.56 -7.18
CA GLN A 290 29.04 17.79 -7.90
C GLN A 290 27.98 16.75 -7.56
N LYS A 291 28.37 15.51 -7.24
CA LYS A 291 27.48 14.45 -6.76
C LYS A 291 26.81 14.85 -5.45
N GLU A 292 27.62 15.27 -4.46
CA GLU A 292 27.16 15.74 -3.15
C GLU A 292 26.24 16.98 -3.29
N LYS A 293 26.68 17.98 -4.06
CA LYS A 293 25.90 19.20 -4.30
C LYS A 293 24.55 18.90 -4.94
N GLY A 294 24.53 18.02 -5.95
CA GLY A 294 23.30 17.62 -6.63
C GLY A 294 22.30 16.94 -5.72
N LEU A 295 22.74 16.02 -4.87
CA LEU A 295 21.87 15.36 -3.87
C LEU A 295 21.37 16.36 -2.84
N LYS A 296 22.26 17.19 -2.29
CA LYS A 296 21.91 18.19 -1.28
C LYS A 296 20.81 19.15 -1.76
N GLU A 297 20.87 19.59 -3.01
CA GLU A 297 19.87 20.50 -3.58
C GLU A 297 18.51 19.81 -3.75
N ILE A 298 18.48 18.55 -4.16
CA ILE A 298 17.23 17.79 -4.29
C ILE A 298 16.60 17.51 -2.92
N LEU A 299 17.41 17.09 -1.93
CA LEU A 299 16.88 16.84 -0.57
C LEU A 299 16.35 18.11 0.09
N ARG A 300 17.03 19.24 -0.13
CA ARG A 300 16.55 20.56 0.32
C ARG A 300 15.24 20.94 -0.36
N ALA A 301 15.11 20.75 -1.67
CA ALA A 301 13.90 21.06 -2.40
C ALA A 301 12.70 20.26 -1.86
N ILE A 302 12.91 18.96 -1.60
CA ILE A 302 11.88 18.09 -1.00
C ILE A 302 11.54 18.59 0.42
N GLY A 303 12.55 18.85 1.26
CA GLY A 303 12.35 19.31 2.63
C GLY A 303 11.64 20.68 2.70
N ILE A 304 11.98 21.63 1.82
CA ILE A 304 11.29 22.93 1.73
C ILE A 304 9.83 22.74 1.30
N PHE A 305 9.57 21.88 0.33
CA PHE A 305 8.21 21.57 -0.11
C PHE A 305 7.36 21.02 1.04
N VAL A 306 7.88 20.07 1.82
CA VAL A 306 7.21 19.49 2.98
C VAL A 306 6.97 20.57 4.04
N LEU A 307 7.99 21.38 4.35
CA LEU A 307 7.89 22.47 5.30
C LEU A 307 6.79 23.49 4.93
N ILE A 308 6.66 23.83 3.65
CA ILE A 308 5.58 24.73 3.19
C ILE A 308 4.21 24.11 3.47
N LEU A 309 4.01 22.81 3.15
CA LEU A 309 2.75 22.13 3.41
C LEU A 309 2.43 22.08 4.92
N GLU A 310 3.40 21.73 5.73
CA GLU A 310 3.25 21.65 7.19
C GLU A 310 2.98 23.02 7.81
N SER A 311 3.68 24.05 7.34
CA SER A 311 3.48 25.42 7.81
C SER A 311 2.10 25.96 7.47
N LEU A 312 1.60 25.68 6.27
CA LEU A 312 0.24 26.07 5.87
C LEU A 312 -0.81 25.40 6.77
N ILE A 313 -0.68 24.10 7.03
CA ILE A 313 -1.61 23.40 7.93
C ILE A 313 -1.45 23.87 9.37
N GLY A 314 -0.22 24.05 9.85
CA GLY A 314 0.07 24.58 11.18
C GLY A 314 -0.54 25.97 11.42
N LEU A 315 -0.48 26.85 10.41
CA LEU A 315 -1.14 28.17 10.47
C LEU A 315 -2.65 28.07 10.58
N LEU A 316 -3.29 27.05 10.03
CA LEU A 316 -4.72 26.82 10.10
C LEU A 316 -5.14 26.18 11.44
N VAL A 317 -4.37 25.23 11.93
CA VAL A 317 -4.72 24.37 13.09
C VAL A 317 -4.27 24.96 14.41
N PHE A 318 -3.03 25.48 14.50
CA PHE A 318 -2.50 25.93 15.79
C PHE A 318 -3.09 27.27 16.23
N LYS A 319 -3.54 27.32 17.49
CA LYS A 319 -3.94 28.55 18.15
C LYS A 319 -2.73 29.49 18.38
N GLU A 320 -1.62 28.92 18.82
CA GLU A 320 -0.36 29.63 19.07
C GLU A 320 0.52 29.63 17.82
N LYS A 321 0.55 30.74 17.09
CA LYS A 321 1.32 30.85 15.83
C LYS A 321 2.84 30.75 16.02
N ILE A 322 3.33 30.96 17.26
CA ILE A 322 4.75 30.80 17.59
C ILE A 322 5.25 29.38 17.33
N LEU A 323 4.38 28.36 17.44
CA LEU A 323 4.74 26.98 17.20
C LEU A 323 5.09 26.70 15.73
N VAL A 324 4.50 27.45 14.81
CA VAL A 324 4.88 27.37 13.39
C VAL A 324 6.29 27.91 13.19
N LEU A 325 6.68 28.97 13.93
CA LEU A 325 8.06 29.49 13.89
C LEU A 325 9.06 28.46 14.45
N VAL A 326 8.70 27.74 15.51
CA VAL A 326 9.52 26.64 16.05
C VAL A 326 9.70 25.53 15.02
N LEU A 327 8.62 25.14 14.33
CA LEU A 327 8.67 24.12 13.28
C LEU A 327 9.56 24.57 12.10
N VAL A 328 9.43 25.82 11.66
CA VAL A 328 10.27 26.40 10.61
C VAL A 328 11.74 26.44 11.04
N GLY A 329 12.02 26.90 12.28
CA GLY A 329 13.38 26.96 12.82
C GLY A 329 14.03 25.58 12.92
N ALA A 330 13.32 24.60 13.45
CA ALA A 330 13.81 23.22 13.55
C ALA A 330 14.07 22.60 12.17
N SER A 331 13.16 22.80 11.22
CA SER A 331 13.34 22.31 9.84
C SER A 331 14.51 23.00 9.14
N PHE A 332 14.76 24.27 9.44
CA PHE A 332 15.94 24.99 8.96
C PHE A 332 17.22 24.35 9.51
N VAL A 333 17.29 24.03 10.81
CA VAL A 333 18.42 23.31 11.41
C VAL A 333 18.64 21.96 10.72
N LEU A 334 17.61 21.20 10.46
CA LEU A 334 17.70 19.90 9.76
C LEU A 334 18.26 20.06 8.35
N GLN A 335 17.83 21.06 7.58
CA GLN A 335 18.24 21.23 6.19
C GLN A 335 19.60 21.90 6.00
N PHE A 336 19.98 22.81 6.92
CA PHE A 336 21.19 23.61 6.76
C PHE A 336 22.36 23.18 7.65
N LEU A 337 22.10 22.49 8.77
CA LEU A 337 23.13 21.96 9.66
C LEU A 337 23.25 20.44 9.57
N TYR A 338 22.16 19.72 9.80
CA TYR A 338 22.17 18.26 9.84
C TYR A 338 22.47 17.63 8.47
N LEU A 339 21.76 18.04 7.41
CA LEU A 339 21.92 17.48 6.07
C LEU A 339 23.34 17.62 5.51
N PRO A 340 24.00 18.79 5.54
CA PRO A 340 25.39 18.91 5.07
C PRO A 340 26.37 18.09 5.91
N TYR A 341 26.17 18.01 7.23
CA TYR A 341 27.01 17.21 8.12
C TYR A 341 26.96 15.72 7.75
N GLN A 342 25.76 15.16 7.59
CA GLN A 342 25.58 13.76 7.21
C GLN A 342 26.10 13.45 5.80
N LEU A 343 25.91 14.35 4.84
CA LEU A 343 26.43 14.16 3.49
C LEU A 343 27.95 14.12 3.47
N ARG A 344 28.63 14.96 4.24
CA ARG A 344 30.11 14.93 4.36
C ARG A 344 30.56 13.58 4.93
N ARG A 345 29.94 13.10 5.97
CA ARG A 345 30.26 11.81 6.57
C ARG A 345 30.11 10.66 5.57
N LEU A 346 29.04 10.64 4.74
CA LEU A 346 28.83 9.64 3.69
C LEU A 346 29.85 9.73 2.54
N VAL A 347 30.50 10.86 2.35
CA VAL A 347 31.57 11.03 1.33
C VAL A 347 32.90 10.51 1.85
N ASP A 348 33.13 10.61 3.16
CA ASP A 348 34.37 10.23 3.83
C ASP A 348 34.43 8.71 4.16
N GLU A 349 33.27 8.04 4.21
CA GLU A 349 33.13 6.57 4.28
C GLU A 349 33.25 5.93 2.88
#